data_437d0b536cea49f5d76f4512497ad201
#
_entry.id   437d0b536cea49f5d76f4512497ad201
#
_cell.length_a   1.000
_cell.length_b   1.000
_cell.length_c   1.000
_cell.angle_alpha   90.00
_cell.angle_beta   90.00
_cell.angle_gamma   90.00
#
_symmetry.space_group_name_H-M   'P 1'
#
loop_
_entity.id
_entity.type
_entity.pdbx_description
1 polymer ?
#
loop_
_entity_poly.entity_id
_entity_poly.type
_entity_poly.pdbx_seq_one_letter_code
_entity_poly.pdbx_strand_id
1 'polypeptide(L)'
;QKGYNSPTGAHLVNLINKEWNQCYLEIDEYQRNKVMDISFSVSIKGKDRTTGDSTIYYINDIQFQQIKNPEKVSGWIPDENKIIYSTTGYVTNTPKEAIINASLYKRHTIFQLINATDQTVAFEGKIEDKKTTIGEFGVIDFTSFNHVGNYSLKVGEVITPPFQIGEKIWDNSQWRALNFIFCQRCGYPVPNIHSSCHLDLFSKHEGKSISYAGGWHDAGDLSQQTLQTGDVTYALLEAYNRLKSKNTPLAARMLEEAEWGIDFILKNRYGDGYRASSMGLLIWQDGIINTLDDIYSVRVQNIAFDNFLYSAYEAYASM
;
A
#
# COMPACT_ATOMS: atom_id res chain seq x y z
N GLN A 1 -24.40 7.46 -8.63
CA GLN A 1 -22.99 7.59 -8.22
C GLN A 1 -22.25 6.32 -8.60
N LYS A 2 -21.09 6.45 -9.26
CA LYS A 2 -20.16 5.34 -9.46
C LYS A 2 -19.40 5.13 -8.14
N GLY A 3 -19.52 3.95 -7.55
CA GLY A 3 -18.79 3.55 -6.35
C GLY A 3 -17.63 2.63 -6.69
N TYR A 4 -16.94 2.17 -5.67
CA TYR A 4 -15.87 1.18 -5.79
C TYR A 4 -16.48 -0.23 -5.86
N ASN A 5 -16.10 -1.00 -6.87
CA ASN A 5 -16.49 -2.40 -7.00
C ASN A 5 -15.39 -3.31 -6.45
N SER A 6 -15.75 -4.16 -5.50
CA SER A 6 -14.85 -5.21 -5.01
C SER A 6 -14.97 -6.47 -5.88
N PRO A 7 -13.89 -7.21 -6.11
CA PRO A 7 -13.94 -8.51 -6.78
C PRO A 7 -14.86 -9.53 -6.09
N THR A 8 -15.17 -9.33 -4.82
CA THR A 8 -16.07 -10.17 -4.03
C THR A 8 -17.55 -9.82 -4.16
N GLY A 9 -17.92 -8.84 -5.02
CA GLY A 9 -19.29 -8.40 -5.24
C GLY A 9 -19.75 -7.27 -4.34
N ALA A 10 -18.88 -6.70 -3.48
CA ALA A 10 -19.25 -5.53 -2.70
C ALA A 10 -19.12 -4.24 -3.54
N HIS A 11 -20.12 -3.39 -3.46
CA HIS A 11 -20.15 -2.08 -4.09
C HIS A 11 -20.27 -0.99 -3.02
N LEU A 12 -19.26 -0.13 -2.94
CA LEU A 12 -19.19 0.93 -1.92
C LEU A 12 -19.46 2.29 -2.56
N VAL A 13 -20.45 3.00 -2.03
CA VAL A 13 -20.80 4.35 -2.47
C VAL A 13 -20.88 5.29 -1.26
N ASN A 14 -20.45 6.53 -1.44
CA ASN A 14 -20.66 7.58 -0.45
C ASN A 14 -22.03 8.22 -0.71
N LEU A 15 -22.92 8.20 0.27
CA LEU A 15 -24.25 8.79 0.18
C LEU A 15 -24.21 10.24 0.64
N ILE A 16 -24.93 11.10 -0.07
CA ILE A 16 -25.22 12.46 0.37
C ILE A 16 -26.43 12.38 1.31
N ASN A 17 -26.26 12.88 2.54
CA ASN A 17 -27.30 12.82 3.56
C ASN A 17 -28.53 13.68 3.18
N LYS A 18 -29.72 13.19 3.49
CA LYS A 18 -31.03 13.86 3.21
C LYS A 18 -31.36 14.06 1.73
N GLU A 19 -30.70 13.32 0.85
CA GLU A 19 -30.95 13.33 -0.59
C GLU A 19 -31.21 11.92 -1.12
N TRP A 20 -31.97 11.80 -2.21
CA TRP A 20 -32.04 10.57 -2.98
C TRP A 20 -30.75 10.38 -3.78
N ASN A 21 -30.07 9.28 -3.51
CA ASN A 21 -28.81 8.93 -4.18
C ASN A 21 -29.09 7.81 -5.19
N GLN A 22 -28.92 8.09 -6.47
CA GLN A 22 -29.02 7.06 -7.49
C GLN A 22 -27.69 6.32 -7.58
N CYS A 23 -27.71 5.01 -7.31
CA CYS A 23 -26.55 4.15 -7.29
C CYS A 23 -26.62 3.11 -8.42
N TYR A 24 -25.49 2.80 -9.04
CA TYR A 24 -25.37 1.81 -10.10
C TYR A 24 -24.29 0.81 -9.74
N LEU A 25 -24.60 -0.46 -9.88
CA LEU A 25 -23.65 -1.56 -9.74
C LEU A 25 -23.62 -2.35 -11.04
N GLU A 26 -22.47 -2.38 -11.71
CA GLU A 26 -22.24 -3.28 -12.83
C GLU A 26 -22.01 -4.69 -12.32
N ILE A 27 -22.75 -5.66 -12.82
CA ILE A 27 -22.73 -7.04 -12.35
C ILE A 27 -22.38 -8.05 -13.45
N ASP A 28 -21.94 -7.60 -14.61
CA ASP A 28 -21.63 -8.45 -15.77
C ASP A 28 -20.44 -9.40 -15.52
N GLU A 29 -19.48 -8.98 -14.71
CA GLU A 29 -18.29 -9.76 -14.35
C GLU A 29 -18.49 -10.69 -13.15
N TYR A 30 -19.62 -10.59 -12.43
CA TYR A 30 -19.91 -11.44 -11.29
C TYR A 30 -20.59 -12.75 -11.67
N GLN A 31 -20.30 -13.80 -10.92
CA GLN A 31 -21.05 -15.06 -11.04
C GLN A 31 -22.48 -14.87 -10.54
N ARG A 32 -23.44 -14.86 -11.46
CA ARG A 32 -24.85 -14.53 -11.19
C ARG A 32 -25.78 -15.74 -11.12
N ASN A 33 -25.25 -16.93 -11.38
CA ASN A 33 -26.05 -18.16 -11.47
C ASN A 33 -26.41 -18.78 -10.11
N LYS A 34 -25.89 -18.23 -9.01
CA LYS A 34 -26.12 -18.71 -7.64
C LYS A 34 -26.27 -17.55 -6.65
N VAL A 35 -26.89 -16.45 -7.05
CA VAL A 35 -27.19 -15.35 -6.13
C VAL A 35 -28.25 -15.82 -5.14
N MET A 36 -27.92 -15.80 -3.85
CA MET A 36 -28.82 -16.21 -2.77
C MET A 36 -29.53 -15.00 -2.15
N ASP A 37 -28.81 -13.88 -2.04
CA ASP A 37 -29.31 -12.65 -1.47
C ASP A 37 -28.61 -11.42 -2.04
N ILE A 38 -29.20 -10.26 -1.79
CA ILE A 38 -28.59 -8.94 -2.01
C ILE A 38 -28.70 -8.20 -0.69
N SER A 39 -27.57 -7.92 -0.07
CA SER A 39 -27.51 -7.23 1.22
C SER A 39 -27.14 -5.77 1.06
N PHE A 40 -27.84 -4.91 1.78
CA PHE A 40 -27.51 -3.50 1.91
C PHE A 40 -26.94 -3.25 3.30
N SER A 41 -25.67 -2.88 3.35
CA SER A 41 -24.98 -2.58 4.61
C SER A 41 -24.57 -1.12 4.65
N VAL A 42 -24.67 -0.51 5.82
CA VAL A 42 -24.24 0.86 6.02
C VAL A 42 -23.19 0.92 7.11
N SER A 43 -22.08 1.57 6.81
CA SER A 43 -21.03 1.87 7.78
C SER A 43 -21.07 3.35 8.10
N ILE A 44 -21.29 3.68 9.38
CA ILE A 44 -21.23 5.06 9.87
C ILE A 44 -19.87 5.24 10.53
N LYS A 45 -19.09 6.19 10.02
CA LYS A 45 -17.80 6.60 10.61
C LYS A 45 -17.98 7.93 11.32
N GLY A 46 -17.56 8.01 12.58
CA GLY A 46 -17.61 9.25 13.36
C GLY A 46 -17.31 9.00 14.83
N LYS A 47 -16.87 10.06 15.52
CA LYS A 47 -16.53 10.02 16.96
C LYS A 47 -17.77 10.12 17.89
N ASP A 48 -18.89 10.64 17.39
CA ASP A 48 -20.06 10.96 18.20
C ASP A 48 -21.13 9.86 18.11
N ARG A 49 -20.72 8.60 18.38
CA ARG A 49 -21.68 7.51 18.49
C ARG A 49 -22.20 7.43 19.93
N THR A 50 -23.48 7.60 20.12
CA THR A 50 -24.14 7.30 21.39
C THR A 50 -24.93 6.00 21.29
N THR A 51 -25.03 5.28 22.41
CA THR A 51 -25.90 4.12 22.52
C THR A 51 -27.35 4.61 22.41
N GLY A 52 -27.98 4.38 21.28
CA GLY A 52 -29.36 4.85 21.00
C GLY A 52 -29.50 5.62 19.70
N ASP A 53 -28.37 5.95 19.04
CA ASP A 53 -28.41 6.54 17.72
C ASP A 53 -28.98 5.53 16.71
N SER A 54 -29.97 5.96 15.96
CA SER A 54 -30.53 5.20 14.85
C SER A 54 -30.34 5.96 13.55
N THR A 55 -30.01 5.24 12.50
CA THR A 55 -29.95 5.79 11.15
C THR A 55 -30.99 5.10 10.29
N ILE A 56 -31.85 5.87 9.66
CA ILE A 56 -32.94 5.36 8.83
C ILE A 56 -32.54 5.53 7.37
N TYR A 57 -32.61 4.44 6.62
CA TYR A 57 -32.37 4.41 5.17
C TYR A 57 -33.66 4.04 4.45
N TYR A 58 -33.94 4.78 3.40
CA TYR A 58 -35.00 4.46 2.47
C TYR A 58 -34.40 3.91 1.21
N ILE A 59 -34.80 2.71 0.79
CA ILE A 59 -34.39 2.07 -0.45
C ILE A 59 -35.59 1.99 -1.34
N ASN A 60 -35.49 2.49 -2.56
CA ASN A 60 -36.57 2.49 -3.53
C ASN A 60 -36.03 2.16 -4.93
N ASP A 61 -36.89 1.64 -5.78
CA ASP A 61 -36.69 1.46 -7.21
C ASP A 61 -35.46 0.58 -7.57
N ILE A 62 -35.36 -0.60 -6.92
CA ILE A 62 -34.33 -1.59 -7.25
C ILE A 62 -34.66 -2.22 -8.61
N GLN A 63 -33.80 -2.02 -9.60
CA GLN A 63 -34.04 -2.50 -10.97
C GLN A 63 -32.79 -3.24 -11.49
N PHE A 64 -33.05 -4.32 -12.25
CA PHE A 64 -32.03 -4.93 -13.10
C PHE A 64 -32.23 -4.43 -14.53
N GLN A 65 -31.20 -3.80 -15.09
CA GLN A 65 -31.25 -3.23 -16.43
C GLN A 65 -30.20 -3.85 -17.33
N GLN A 66 -30.56 -4.15 -18.56
CA GLN A 66 -29.60 -4.50 -19.61
C GLN A 66 -29.22 -3.25 -20.38
N ILE A 67 -27.93 -2.88 -20.33
CA ILE A 67 -27.41 -1.70 -21.00
C ILE A 67 -26.78 -2.15 -22.34
N LYS A 68 -27.21 -1.53 -23.46
CA LYS A 68 -26.71 -1.89 -24.80
C LYS A 68 -25.22 -1.56 -25.02
N ASN A 69 -24.75 -0.48 -24.45
CA ASN A 69 -23.36 -0.05 -24.52
C ASN A 69 -22.89 0.31 -23.11
N PRO A 70 -22.56 -0.68 -22.27
CA PRO A 70 -22.01 -0.39 -20.93
C PRO A 70 -20.70 0.34 -21.11
N GLU A 71 -20.53 1.41 -20.34
CA GLU A 71 -19.22 2.02 -20.17
C GLU A 71 -18.34 1.02 -19.43
N LYS A 72 -17.66 0.15 -20.15
CA LYS A 72 -16.71 -0.77 -19.53
C LYS A 72 -15.51 0.02 -19.07
N VAL A 73 -15.50 0.37 -17.79
CA VAL A 73 -14.29 0.82 -17.10
C VAL A 73 -13.59 -0.42 -16.57
N SER A 74 -13.05 -1.22 -17.46
CA SER A 74 -12.15 -2.30 -17.08
C SER A 74 -10.73 -1.74 -17.05
N GLY A 75 -10.11 -1.78 -15.89
CA GLY A 75 -8.75 -1.34 -15.72
C GLY A 75 -8.58 0.16 -15.41
N TRP A 76 -7.33 0.55 -15.31
CA TRP A 76 -6.94 1.91 -15.04
C TRP A 76 -6.72 2.67 -16.35
N ILE A 77 -7.38 3.82 -16.54
CA ILE A 77 -7.24 4.66 -17.72
C ILE A 77 -6.74 6.04 -17.27
N PRO A 78 -5.63 6.55 -17.83
CA PRO A 78 -5.16 7.90 -17.56
C PRO A 78 -6.19 8.94 -18.01
N ASP A 79 -6.31 10.05 -17.30
CA ASP A 79 -7.09 11.21 -17.74
C ASP A 79 -6.60 11.69 -19.11
N GLU A 80 -7.51 12.19 -19.94
CA GLU A 80 -7.22 12.55 -21.34
C GLU A 80 -6.12 13.61 -21.54
N ASN A 81 -5.94 14.48 -20.58
CA ASN A 81 -4.97 15.57 -20.63
C ASN A 81 -3.90 15.45 -19.53
N LYS A 82 -3.52 14.22 -19.19
CA LYS A 82 -2.46 13.96 -18.21
C LYS A 82 -1.40 13.02 -18.76
N ILE A 83 -0.16 13.29 -18.37
CA ILE A 83 0.97 12.38 -18.54
C ILE A 83 1.19 11.71 -17.19
N ILE A 84 1.17 10.38 -17.17
CA ILE A 84 1.46 9.57 -15.98
C ILE A 84 2.92 9.20 -16.02
N TYR A 85 3.64 9.61 -14.99
CA TYR A 85 5.09 9.48 -14.89
C TYR A 85 5.51 9.25 -13.43
N SER A 86 6.77 8.89 -13.18
CA SER A 86 7.29 8.79 -11.82
C SER A 86 7.53 10.18 -11.25
N THR A 87 6.71 10.60 -10.30
CA THR A 87 6.88 11.89 -9.60
C THR A 87 8.13 11.92 -8.72
N THR A 88 8.64 10.76 -8.30
CA THR A 88 9.94 10.63 -7.62
C THR A 88 11.09 10.88 -8.57
N GLY A 89 10.90 10.60 -9.87
CA GLY A 89 11.91 10.72 -10.90
C GLY A 89 12.39 9.38 -11.45
N TYR A 90 13.52 9.39 -12.15
CA TYR A 90 14.07 8.23 -12.85
C TYR A 90 15.56 8.09 -12.60
N VAL A 91 16.01 6.84 -12.45
CA VAL A 91 17.43 6.53 -12.29
C VAL A 91 18.13 6.58 -13.66
N THR A 92 19.34 7.14 -13.71
CA THR A 92 20.18 7.09 -14.93
C THR A 92 20.46 5.63 -15.33
N ASN A 93 20.61 5.39 -16.64
CA ASN A 93 20.90 4.06 -17.20
C ASN A 93 19.89 2.97 -16.85
N THR A 94 18.64 3.33 -16.56
CA THR A 94 17.51 2.41 -16.37
C THR A 94 16.38 2.76 -17.33
N PRO A 95 15.41 1.86 -17.57
CA PRO A 95 14.20 2.19 -18.33
C PRO A 95 13.49 3.42 -17.76
N LYS A 96 13.12 4.36 -18.62
CA LYS A 96 12.43 5.60 -18.28
C LYS A 96 11.24 5.76 -19.21
N GLU A 97 10.06 5.39 -18.68
CA GLU A 97 8.81 5.44 -19.44
C GLU A 97 7.76 6.29 -18.72
N ALA A 98 6.91 6.91 -19.50
CA ALA A 98 5.68 7.56 -19.06
C ALA A 98 4.53 7.13 -19.96
N ILE A 99 3.29 7.29 -19.49
CA ILE A 99 2.11 6.80 -20.18
C ILE A 99 1.11 7.94 -20.36
N ILE A 100 0.46 7.96 -21.52
CA ILE A 100 -0.64 8.89 -21.82
C ILE A 100 -1.87 8.12 -22.34
N ASN A 101 -3.02 8.78 -22.22
CA ASN A 101 -4.26 8.28 -22.80
C ASN A 101 -4.17 8.19 -24.33
N ALA A 102 -4.83 7.21 -24.90
CA ALA A 102 -4.88 7.01 -26.36
C ALA A 102 -5.44 8.23 -27.11
N SER A 103 -6.36 8.99 -26.53
CA SER A 103 -6.90 10.22 -27.14
C SER A 103 -5.84 11.32 -27.28
N LEU A 104 -4.95 11.45 -26.30
CA LEU A 104 -3.83 12.41 -26.36
C LEU A 104 -2.78 11.96 -27.39
N TYR A 105 -2.45 10.66 -27.40
CA TYR A 105 -1.55 10.08 -28.39
C TYR A 105 -2.03 10.27 -29.83
N LYS A 106 -3.32 10.03 -30.12
CA LYS A 106 -3.88 10.21 -31.47
C LYS A 106 -3.80 11.65 -32.00
N ARG A 107 -3.69 12.63 -31.11
CA ARG A 107 -3.53 14.06 -31.45
C ARG A 107 -2.06 14.47 -31.56
N HIS A 108 -1.17 13.84 -30.79
CA HIS A 108 0.24 14.21 -30.68
C HIS A 108 1.13 12.95 -30.67
N THR A 109 1.98 12.82 -31.68
CA THR A 109 2.86 11.65 -31.83
C THR A 109 4.28 11.87 -31.36
N ILE A 110 4.58 13.08 -30.88
CA ILE A 110 5.90 13.50 -30.41
C ILE A 110 5.79 13.99 -28.97
N PHE A 111 6.77 13.66 -28.16
CA PHE A 111 6.98 14.23 -26.83
C PHE A 111 8.30 14.97 -26.75
N GLN A 112 8.38 15.89 -25.81
CA GLN A 112 9.61 16.63 -25.50
C GLN A 112 9.94 16.48 -24.01
N LEU A 113 11.22 16.37 -23.70
CA LEU A 113 11.76 16.50 -22.36
C LEU A 113 12.35 17.92 -22.25
N ILE A 114 11.76 18.73 -21.40
CA ILE A 114 12.12 20.13 -21.19
C ILE A 114 13.02 20.23 -19.97
N ASN A 115 14.18 20.85 -20.10
CA ASN A 115 15.02 21.18 -18.96
C ASN A 115 14.31 22.22 -18.08
N ALA A 116 14.08 21.88 -16.80
CA ALA A 116 13.31 22.73 -15.90
C ALA A 116 14.05 24.03 -15.49
N THR A 117 15.36 24.11 -15.68
CA THR A 117 16.18 25.28 -15.31
C THR A 117 16.16 26.38 -16.38
N ASP A 118 16.37 26.01 -17.65
CA ASP A 118 16.52 26.95 -18.75
C ASP A 118 15.37 26.89 -19.78
N GLN A 119 14.41 25.99 -19.57
CA GLN A 119 13.24 25.77 -20.41
C GLN A 119 13.58 25.32 -21.85
N THR A 120 14.79 24.85 -22.09
CA THR A 120 15.20 24.30 -23.40
C THR A 120 14.71 22.88 -23.60
N VAL A 121 14.55 22.47 -24.87
CA VAL A 121 14.26 21.07 -25.22
C VAL A 121 15.56 20.28 -25.07
N ALA A 122 15.61 19.39 -24.06
CA ALA A 122 16.75 18.54 -23.79
C ALA A 122 16.72 17.24 -24.59
N PHE A 123 15.52 16.74 -24.92
CA PHE A 123 15.32 15.52 -25.68
C PHE A 123 13.95 15.54 -26.36
N GLU A 124 13.85 14.91 -27.52
CA GLU A 124 12.61 14.74 -28.26
C GLU A 124 12.50 13.28 -28.74
N GLY A 125 11.31 12.70 -28.68
CA GLY A 125 11.08 11.34 -29.13
C GLY A 125 9.67 11.13 -29.65
N LYS A 126 9.44 9.97 -30.26
CA LYS A 126 8.13 9.55 -30.74
C LYS A 126 7.39 8.80 -29.63
N ILE A 127 6.08 8.99 -29.59
CA ILE A 127 5.18 8.26 -28.71
C ILE A 127 4.79 6.97 -29.41
N GLU A 128 4.89 5.85 -28.72
CA GLU A 128 4.52 4.52 -29.26
C GLU A 128 3.11 4.14 -28.84
N ASP A 129 2.32 3.60 -29.77
CA ASP A 129 1.01 3.01 -29.45
C ASP A 129 1.19 1.61 -28.86
N LYS A 130 0.56 1.37 -27.71
CA LYS A 130 0.62 0.08 -27.04
C LYS A 130 -0.77 -0.41 -26.66
N LYS A 131 -1.16 -1.54 -27.23
CA LYS A 131 -2.37 -2.27 -26.85
C LYS A 131 -2.06 -3.31 -25.79
N THR A 132 -2.84 -3.30 -24.73
CA THR A 132 -2.72 -4.23 -23.61
C THR A 132 -4.08 -4.81 -23.25
N THR A 133 -4.10 -5.78 -22.34
CA THR A 133 -5.36 -6.35 -21.81
C THR A 133 -6.20 -5.34 -21.02
N ILE A 134 -5.59 -4.25 -20.53
CA ILE A 134 -6.26 -3.21 -19.75
C ILE A 134 -6.57 -1.93 -20.54
N GLY A 135 -6.18 -1.86 -21.81
CA GLY A 135 -6.50 -0.72 -22.68
C GLY A 135 -5.42 -0.38 -23.71
N GLU A 136 -5.66 0.72 -24.43
CA GLU A 136 -4.74 1.29 -25.43
C GLU A 136 -4.10 2.56 -24.81
N PHE A 137 -2.76 2.67 -24.91
CA PHE A 137 -1.99 3.74 -24.32
C PHE A 137 -0.94 4.28 -25.31
N GLY A 138 -0.59 5.54 -25.16
CA GLY A 138 0.64 6.06 -25.72
C GLY A 138 1.77 5.90 -24.71
N VAL A 139 2.89 5.31 -25.12
CA VAL A 139 4.10 5.13 -24.32
C VAL A 139 5.14 6.16 -24.74
N ILE A 140 5.64 6.90 -23.78
CA ILE A 140 6.72 7.87 -23.89
C ILE A 140 7.97 7.18 -23.34
N ASP A 141 8.90 6.79 -24.22
CA ASP A 141 10.17 6.19 -23.82
C ASP A 141 11.32 7.17 -24.03
N PHE A 142 11.98 7.54 -22.95
CA PHE A 142 13.19 8.37 -22.92
C PHE A 142 14.37 7.65 -22.22
N THR A 143 14.38 6.33 -22.27
CA THR A 143 15.43 5.46 -21.69
C THR A 143 16.82 5.84 -22.14
N SER A 144 16.99 6.27 -23.40
CA SER A 144 18.29 6.68 -23.96
C SER A 144 18.82 7.99 -23.38
N PHE A 145 17.97 8.82 -22.78
CA PHE A 145 18.37 10.08 -22.17
C PHE A 145 18.87 9.87 -20.74
N ASN A 146 20.17 10.13 -20.48
CA ASN A 146 20.84 9.82 -19.21
C ASN A 146 21.50 11.03 -18.53
N HIS A 147 21.21 12.25 -18.97
CA HIS A 147 21.74 13.44 -18.33
C HIS A 147 21.06 13.71 -16.99
N VAL A 148 21.87 13.88 -15.94
CA VAL A 148 21.38 14.23 -14.60
C VAL A 148 20.80 15.64 -14.60
N GLY A 149 19.62 15.83 -14.00
CA GLY A 149 18.97 17.14 -13.93
C GLY A 149 17.49 17.06 -13.57
N ASN A 150 16.82 18.21 -13.64
CA ASN A 150 15.38 18.33 -13.45
C ASN A 150 14.70 18.59 -14.80
N TYR A 151 13.67 17.83 -15.09
CA TYR A 151 13.00 17.86 -16.39
C TYR A 151 11.48 17.79 -16.25
N SER A 152 10.78 18.30 -17.26
CA SER A 152 9.34 18.12 -17.43
C SER A 152 9.05 17.43 -18.76
N LEU A 153 8.09 16.52 -18.79
CA LEU A 153 7.58 15.94 -20.04
C LEU A 153 6.50 16.83 -20.63
N LYS A 154 6.57 17.04 -21.93
CA LYS A 154 5.60 17.83 -22.71
C LYS A 154 5.05 17.01 -23.88
N VAL A 155 3.72 17.02 -24.03
CA VAL A 155 3.00 16.44 -25.17
C VAL A 155 1.92 17.44 -25.60
N GLY A 156 2.09 18.09 -26.75
CA GLY A 156 1.24 19.20 -27.16
C GLY A 156 1.28 20.32 -26.11
N GLU A 157 0.12 20.68 -25.57
CA GLU A 157 0.01 21.71 -24.52
C GLU A 157 0.10 21.11 -23.09
N VAL A 158 0.12 19.79 -22.96
CA VAL A 158 0.20 19.12 -21.65
C VAL A 158 1.65 19.05 -21.21
N ILE A 159 1.94 19.62 -20.03
CA ILE A 159 3.27 19.61 -19.40
C ILE A 159 3.18 19.07 -17.97
N THR A 160 4.14 18.26 -17.56
CA THR A 160 4.22 17.75 -16.18
C THR A 160 4.88 18.77 -15.25
N PRO A 161 4.62 18.73 -13.94
CA PRO A 161 5.56 19.24 -12.96
C PRO A 161 6.97 18.66 -13.18
N PRO A 162 8.03 19.38 -12.75
CA PRO A 162 9.40 18.89 -12.86
C PRO A 162 9.63 17.62 -12.03
N PHE A 163 10.44 16.70 -12.57
CA PHE A 163 10.95 15.52 -11.90
C PHE A 163 12.47 15.40 -12.12
N GLN A 164 13.11 14.65 -11.27
CA GLN A 164 14.57 14.45 -11.33
C GLN A 164 14.96 13.22 -12.15
N ILE A 165 16.02 13.32 -12.93
CA ILE A 165 16.81 12.19 -13.43
C ILE A 165 18.13 12.20 -12.70
N GLY A 166 18.50 11.08 -12.06
CA GLY A 166 19.74 11.01 -11.26
C GLY A 166 19.97 9.61 -10.68
N GLU A 167 21.10 9.40 -10.04
CA GLU A 167 21.48 8.09 -9.50
C GLU A 167 20.81 7.77 -8.15
N LYS A 168 20.52 8.80 -7.34
CA LYS A 168 20.07 8.67 -5.95
C LYS A 168 18.66 9.16 -5.69
N ILE A 169 17.81 9.18 -6.70
CA ILE A 169 16.46 9.74 -6.61
C ILE A 169 15.57 9.00 -5.60
N TRP A 170 15.86 7.72 -5.33
CA TRP A 170 15.09 6.87 -4.42
C TRP A 170 15.58 6.95 -2.97
N ASP A 171 16.77 7.49 -2.69
CA ASP A 171 17.36 7.50 -1.35
C ASP A 171 16.40 8.14 -0.32
N ASN A 172 15.85 9.30 -0.65
CA ASN A 172 14.93 9.99 0.26
C ASN A 172 13.64 9.20 0.53
N SER A 173 13.08 8.54 -0.49
CA SER A 173 11.90 7.68 -0.32
C SER A 173 12.21 6.45 0.53
N GLN A 174 13.40 5.86 0.36
CA GLN A 174 13.86 4.74 1.17
C GLN A 174 14.08 5.15 2.64
N TRP A 175 14.67 6.32 2.90
CA TRP A 175 14.79 6.87 4.26
C TRP A 175 13.44 7.09 4.91
N ARG A 176 12.46 7.61 4.17
CA ARG A 176 11.09 7.81 4.68
C ARG A 176 10.39 6.49 4.99
N ALA A 177 10.52 5.49 4.11
CA ALA A 177 9.96 4.16 4.34
C ALA A 177 10.59 3.50 5.57
N LEU A 178 11.92 3.57 5.70
CA LEU A 178 12.63 3.05 6.86
C LEU A 178 12.22 3.76 8.15
N ASN A 179 12.08 5.09 8.13
CA ASN A 179 11.60 5.85 9.27
C ASN A 179 10.15 5.48 9.64
N PHE A 180 9.29 5.23 8.66
CA PHE A 180 7.94 4.75 8.93
C PHE A 180 7.97 3.40 9.67
N ILE A 181 8.77 2.44 9.22
CA ILE A 181 8.95 1.14 9.88
C ILE A 181 9.45 1.33 11.31
N PHE A 182 10.48 2.14 11.50
CA PHE A 182 11.00 2.47 12.84
C PHE A 182 9.92 3.04 13.77
N CYS A 183 9.05 3.92 13.26
CA CYS A 183 7.96 4.50 14.03
C CYS A 183 6.89 3.47 14.45
N GLN A 184 6.88 2.28 13.88
CA GLN A 184 5.95 1.20 14.24
C GLN A 184 6.53 0.22 15.26
N ARG A 185 7.74 0.40 15.78
CA ARG A 185 8.34 -0.51 16.76
C ARG A 185 7.45 -0.70 17.98
N CYS A 186 7.03 -1.92 18.24
CA CYS A 186 6.24 -2.28 19.41
C CYS A 186 7.14 -2.47 20.65
N GLY A 187 6.73 -1.97 21.79
CA GLY A 187 7.52 -2.10 23.02
C GLY A 187 8.71 -1.13 23.13
N TYR A 188 8.87 -0.24 22.18
CA TYR A 188 9.94 0.75 22.11
C TYR A 188 9.35 2.17 22.08
N PRO A 189 9.86 3.11 22.90
CA PRO A 189 9.35 4.48 22.87
C PRO A 189 9.89 5.22 21.64
N VAL A 190 9.00 5.69 20.78
CA VAL A 190 9.36 6.54 19.64
C VAL A 190 8.97 7.98 19.96
N PRO A 191 9.95 8.90 20.20
CA PRO A 191 9.67 10.27 20.60
C PRO A 191 8.69 10.98 19.65
N ASN A 192 7.67 11.65 20.23
CA ASN A 192 6.59 12.36 19.52
C ASN A 192 5.66 11.47 18.68
N ILE A 193 5.78 10.16 18.72
CA ILE A 193 4.91 9.21 18.01
C ILE A 193 4.11 8.40 19.03
N HIS A 194 4.77 7.57 19.84
CA HIS A 194 4.13 6.78 20.91
C HIS A 194 5.10 6.43 22.04
N SER A 195 4.55 6.13 23.21
CA SER A 195 5.30 5.59 24.36
C SER A 195 5.65 4.10 24.15
N SER A 196 6.36 3.50 25.11
CA SER A 196 6.51 2.05 25.16
C SER A 196 5.14 1.40 25.34
N CYS A 197 4.79 0.50 24.44
CA CYS A 197 3.48 -0.15 24.35
C CYS A 197 3.61 -1.65 24.57
N HIS A 198 2.50 -2.32 24.96
CA HIS A 198 2.34 -3.79 24.99
C HIS A 198 3.41 -4.53 25.84
N LEU A 199 4.04 -3.86 26.81
CA LEU A 199 5.04 -4.48 27.69
C LEU A 199 4.42 -5.53 28.63
N ASP A 200 3.15 -5.42 28.90
CA ASP A 200 2.32 -6.31 29.72
C ASP A 200 1.68 -7.46 28.93
N LEU A 201 1.92 -7.49 27.62
CA LEU A 201 1.31 -8.49 26.74
C LEU A 201 2.17 -9.76 26.61
N PHE A 202 1.57 -10.89 26.94
CA PHE A 202 2.24 -12.18 26.91
C PHE A 202 1.42 -13.22 26.13
N SER A 203 2.10 -13.98 25.28
CA SER A 203 1.59 -15.24 24.75
C SER A 203 1.81 -16.36 25.77
N LYS A 204 0.93 -17.37 25.81
CA LYS A 204 1.02 -18.51 26.71
C LYS A 204 0.79 -19.81 25.99
N HIS A 205 1.66 -20.80 26.21
CA HIS A 205 1.54 -22.14 25.67
C HIS A 205 2.23 -23.15 26.61
N GLU A 206 1.51 -24.20 27.04
CA GLU A 206 1.98 -25.30 27.88
C GLU A 206 2.84 -24.83 29.09
N GLY A 207 2.33 -23.86 29.83
CA GLY A 207 2.99 -23.32 31.01
C GLY A 207 4.15 -22.34 30.74
N LYS A 208 4.58 -22.19 29.48
CA LYS A 208 5.54 -21.17 29.08
C LYS A 208 4.83 -19.85 28.75
N SER A 209 5.46 -18.74 29.12
CA SER A 209 4.99 -17.38 28.81
C SER A 209 6.09 -16.62 28.09
N ILE A 210 5.75 -15.97 26.96
CA ILE A 210 6.67 -15.17 26.15
C ILE A 210 6.07 -13.77 26.00
N SER A 211 6.85 -12.73 26.32
CA SER A 211 6.43 -11.35 26.03
C SER A 211 6.28 -11.14 24.54
N TYR A 212 5.15 -10.58 24.12
CA TYR A 212 4.88 -10.29 22.73
C TYR A 212 5.31 -8.87 22.30
N ALA A 213 5.85 -8.04 23.20
CA ALA A 213 6.44 -6.75 22.83
C ALA A 213 7.63 -6.93 21.88
N GLY A 214 7.77 -6.10 20.86
CA GLY A 214 8.78 -6.19 19.78
C GLY A 214 8.12 -6.36 18.41
N GLY A 215 8.89 -6.36 17.34
CA GLY A 215 8.35 -6.30 15.99
C GLY A 215 7.72 -4.93 15.67
N TRP A 216 6.78 -4.89 14.75
CA TRP A 216 6.14 -3.64 14.31
C TRP A 216 4.62 -3.77 14.27
N HIS A 217 3.93 -2.69 14.65
CA HIS A 217 2.49 -2.58 14.48
C HIS A 217 2.13 -2.59 12.99
N ASP A 218 1.01 -3.20 12.64
CA ASP A 218 0.55 -3.33 11.26
C ASP A 218 -0.68 -2.49 10.91
N ALA A 219 -1.44 -2.06 11.91
CA ALA A 219 -2.69 -1.34 11.72
C ALA A 219 -2.89 -0.21 12.72
N GLY A 220 -3.93 0.60 12.49
CA GLY A 220 -4.25 1.75 13.34
C GLY A 220 -4.77 1.42 14.73
N ASP A 221 -5.10 0.16 15.00
CA ASP A 221 -5.44 -0.40 16.32
C ASP A 221 -4.20 -0.96 17.04
N LEU A 222 -3.00 -0.70 16.51
CA LEU A 222 -1.71 -1.16 17.01
C LEU A 222 -1.60 -2.69 17.12
N SER A 223 -2.42 -3.44 16.38
CA SER A 223 -2.24 -4.87 16.21
C SER A 223 -0.93 -5.20 15.46
N GLN A 224 -0.52 -6.45 15.51
CA GLN A 224 0.63 -6.92 14.71
C GLN A 224 0.60 -8.42 14.48
N GLN A 225 1.31 -8.85 13.46
CA GLN A 225 1.47 -10.25 13.12
C GLN A 225 2.96 -10.59 12.98
N THR A 226 3.35 -11.72 13.57
CA THR A 226 4.74 -12.19 13.48
C THR A 226 5.14 -12.48 12.04
N LEU A 227 4.21 -12.98 11.21
CA LEU A 227 4.48 -13.25 9.80
C LEU A 227 4.78 -11.97 9.01
N GLN A 228 3.97 -10.93 9.19
CA GLN A 228 4.21 -9.63 8.55
C GLN A 228 5.53 -9.00 9.01
N THR A 229 5.88 -9.16 10.29
CA THR A 229 7.21 -8.78 10.78
C THR A 229 8.31 -9.53 10.02
N GLY A 230 8.11 -10.81 9.70
CA GLY A 230 9.01 -11.60 8.88
C GLY A 230 9.17 -11.07 7.46
N ASP A 231 8.06 -10.73 6.81
CA ASP A 231 8.07 -10.12 5.47
C ASP A 231 8.84 -8.81 5.43
N VAL A 232 8.62 -7.92 6.40
CA VAL A 232 9.35 -6.65 6.53
C VAL A 232 10.82 -6.88 6.81
N THR A 233 11.17 -7.82 7.69
CA THR A 233 12.56 -8.22 7.99
C THR A 233 13.28 -8.67 6.72
N TYR A 234 12.66 -9.56 5.95
CA TYR A 234 13.20 -10.03 4.68
C TYR A 234 13.41 -8.87 3.68
N ALA A 235 12.43 -8.00 3.54
CA ALA A 235 12.54 -6.84 2.65
C ALA A 235 13.68 -5.88 3.05
N LEU A 236 13.89 -5.67 4.34
CA LEU A 236 14.99 -4.85 4.86
C LEU A 236 16.36 -5.50 4.60
N LEU A 237 16.50 -6.82 4.77
CA LEU A 237 17.70 -7.56 4.47
C LEU A 237 18.03 -7.53 2.97
N GLU A 238 17.02 -7.71 2.10
CA GLU A 238 17.17 -7.55 0.65
C GLU A 238 17.64 -6.14 0.27
N ALA A 239 17.04 -5.12 0.86
CA ALA A 239 17.43 -3.73 0.63
C ALA A 239 18.86 -3.47 1.12
N TYR A 240 19.24 -3.96 2.30
CA TYR A 240 20.61 -3.92 2.79
C TYR A 240 21.59 -4.54 1.79
N ASN A 241 21.34 -5.75 1.32
CA ASN A 241 22.22 -6.44 0.38
C ASN A 241 22.41 -5.68 -0.93
N ARG A 242 21.39 -4.98 -1.42
CA ARG A 242 21.45 -4.16 -2.65
C ARG A 242 22.15 -2.82 -2.45
N LEU A 243 22.15 -2.29 -1.23
CA LEU A 243 22.64 -0.94 -0.91
C LEU A 243 23.99 -0.92 -0.20
N LYS A 244 24.46 -2.01 0.42
CA LYS A 244 25.66 -2.05 1.24
C LYS A 244 26.93 -1.53 0.58
N SER A 245 27.02 -1.62 -0.76
CA SER A 245 28.14 -1.09 -1.56
C SER A 245 27.88 0.29 -2.17
N LYS A 246 26.64 0.77 -2.18
CA LYS A 246 26.21 2.01 -2.87
C LYS A 246 25.84 3.14 -1.91
N ASN A 247 25.19 2.81 -0.81
CA ASN A 247 24.76 3.74 0.21
C ASN A 247 24.90 3.10 1.60
N THR A 248 26.12 3.07 2.12
CA THR A 248 26.48 2.41 3.39
C THR A 248 25.66 2.93 4.59
N PRO A 249 25.41 4.25 4.78
CA PRO A 249 24.62 4.72 5.92
C PRO A 249 23.17 4.22 5.90
N LEU A 250 22.52 4.25 4.74
CA LEU A 250 21.16 3.74 4.60
C LEU A 250 21.10 2.22 4.80
N ALA A 251 22.05 1.50 4.21
CA ALA A 251 22.18 0.05 4.38
C ALA A 251 22.36 -0.35 5.84
N ALA A 252 23.26 0.34 6.58
CA ALA A 252 23.48 0.06 8.00
C ALA A 252 22.19 0.24 8.83
N ARG A 253 21.42 1.28 8.54
CA ARG A 253 20.12 1.49 9.21
C ARG A 253 19.08 0.44 8.84
N MET A 254 19.06 -0.03 7.60
CA MET A 254 18.19 -1.13 7.19
C MET A 254 18.53 -2.44 7.89
N LEU A 255 19.83 -2.72 8.06
CA LEU A 255 20.30 -3.89 8.80
C LEU A 255 19.89 -3.81 10.28
N GLU A 256 20.14 -2.69 10.95
CA GLU A 256 19.72 -2.47 12.35
C GLU A 256 18.22 -2.66 12.54
N GLU A 257 17.41 -2.19 11.59
CA GLU A 257 15.98 -2.36 11.66
C GLU A 257 15.55 -3.81 11.37
N ALA A 258 16.27 -4.51 10.48
CA ALA A 258 16.05 -5.93 10.24
C ALA A 258 16.38 -6.80 11.47
N GLU A 259 17.44 -6.44 12.22
CA GLU A 259 17.79 -7.11 13.49
C GLU A 259 16.65 -7.01 14.50
N TRP A 260 16.00 -5.86 14.62
CA TRP A 260 14.81 -5.71 15.46
C TRP A 260 13.70 -6.72 15.11
N GLY A 261 13.46 -6.93 13.82
CA GLY A 261 12.45 -7.87 13.34
C GLY A 261 12.83 -9.31 13.55
N ILE A 262 14.08 -9.69 13.25
CA ILE A 262 14.52 -11.09 13.40
C ILE A 262 14.57 -11.51 14.87
N ASP A 263 14.97 -10.63 15.78
CA ASP A 263 14.97 -10.89 17.21
C ASP A 263 13.54 -11.17 17.72
N PHE A 264 12.55 -10.45 17.21
CA PHE A 264 11.16 -10.70 17.54
C PHE A 264 10.67 -12.05 17.02
N ILE A 265 11.01 -12.44 15.78
CA ILE A 265 10.64 -13.73 15.20
C ILE A 265 11.28 -14.88 16.00
N LEU A 266 12.55 -14.77 16.33
CA LEU A 266 13.29 -15.77 17.08
C LEU A 266 12.73 -15.96 18.50
N LYS A 267 12.41 -14.86 19.16
CA LYS A 267 11.86 -14.85 20.52
C LYS A 267 10.51 -15.58 20.63
N ASN A 268 9.68 -15.49 19.61
CA ASN A 268 8.30 -15.98 19.65
C ASN A 268 8.15 -17.50 19.42
N ARG A 269 9.21 -18.29 19.55
CA ARG A 269 9.23 -19.75 19.39
C ARG A 269 9.05 -20.48 20.73
N TYR A 270 8.16 -21.46 20.78
CA TYR A 270 7.99 -22.33 21.95
C TYR A 270 8.87 -23.57 21.93
N GLY A 271 9.42 -23.94 20.76
CA GLY A 271 10.34 -25.05 20.59
C GLY A 271 9.70 -26.38 20.16
N ASP A 272 8.38 -26.42 20.07
CA ASP A 272 7.56 -27.58 19.71
C ASP A 272 6.76 -27.37 18.41
N GLY A 273 7.14 -26.38 17.62
CA GLY A 273 6.42 -25.98 16.40
C GLY A 273 5.37 -24.91 16.63
N TYR A 274 5.02 -24.61 17.88
CA TYR A 274 4.13 -23.49 18.20
C TYR A 274 4.90 -22.17 18.27
N ARG A 275 4.22 -21.11 17.82
CA ARG A 275 4.72 -19.72 17.87
C ARG A 275 3.62 -18.76 18.28
N ALA A 276 3.98 -17.69 18.96
CA ALA A 276 3.11 -16.53 19.07
C ALA A 276 2.99 -15.88 17.68
N SER A 277 1.79 -15.90 17.09
CA SER A 277 1.56 -15.57 15.67
C SER A 277 1.02 -14.18 15.43
N SER A 278 0.15 -13.70 16.31
CA SER A 278 -0.46 -12.38 16.15
C SER A 278 -0.98 -11.86 17.49
N MET A 279 -1.06 -10.55 17.61
CA MET A 279 -1.88 -9.90 18.60
C MET A 279 -2.96 -9.03 17.93
N GLY A 280 -4.10 -8.91 18.58
CA GLY A 280 -5.19 -8.05 18.16
C GLY A 280 -5.85 -7.37 19.33
N LEU A 281 -6.26 -6.14 19.13
CA LEU A 281 -7.04 -5.37 20.09
C LEU A 281 -8.45 -5.96 20.20
N LEU A 282 -8.86 -6.30 21.41
CA LEU A 282 -10.22 -6.76 21.71
C LEU A 282 -11.12 -5.62 22.18
N ILE A 283 -10.64 -4.82 23.10
CA ILE A 283 -11.39 -3.72 23.72
C ILE A 283 -10.42 -2.58 24.06
N TRP A 284 -10.79 -1.35 23.73
CA TRP A 284 -10.19 -0.13 24.27
C TRP A 284 -11.22 0.54 25.22
N GLN A 285 -10.89 0.64 26.49
CA GLN A 285 -11.90 1.02 27.50
C GLN A 285 -12.10 2.52 27.60
N ASP A 286 -11.03 3.30 27.50
CA ASP A 286 -11.10 4.77 27.54
C ASP A 286 -11.36 5.41 26.16
N GLY A 287 -11.46 4.60 25.10
CA GLY A 287 -11.60 5.05 23.71
C GLY A 287 -10.32 5.60 23.09
N ILE A 288 -9.18 5.47 23.77
CA ILE A 288 -7.84 5.86 23.30
C ILE A 288 -7.02 4.59 23.12
N ILE A 289 -6.47 4.37 21.92
CA ILE A 289 -5.64 3.21 21.62
C ILE A 289 -4.25 3.41 22.21
N ASN A 290 -3.62 2.32 22.66
CA ASN A 290 -2.29 2.28 23.24
C ASN A 290 -2.21 2.88 24.66
N THR A 291 -3.20 2.61 25.46
CA THR A 291 -3.21 2.88 26.90
C THR A 291 -3.19 1.55 27.67
N LEU A 292 -2.88 1.60 28.97
CA LEU A 292 -2.71 0.39 29.78
C LEU A 292 -4.02 -0.36 30.07
N ASP A 293 -5.16 0.24 29.80
CA ASP A 293 -6.48 -0.37 29.96
C ASP A 293 -6.98 -1.08 28.71
N ASP A 294 -6.25 -0.97 27.59
CA ASP A 294 -6.55 -1.71 26.37
C ASP A 294 -6.41 -3.23 26.58
N ILE A 295 -7.37 -3.97 26.08
CA ILE A 295 -7.35 -5.43 26.15
C ILE A 295 -6.95 -6.00 24.78
N TYR A 296 -5.78 -6.59 24.75
CA TYR A 296 -5.25 -7.33 23.61
C TYR A 296 -5.27 -8.83 23.86
N SER A 297 -5.30 -9.62 22.81
CA SER A 297 -5.06 -11.07 22.88
C SER A 297 -3.92 -11.47 21.96
N VAL A 298 -3.13 -12.44 22.39
CA VAL A 298 -2.08 -13.06 21.57
C VAL A 298 -2.51 -14.47 21.18
N ARG A 299 -2.45 -14.74 19.88
CA ARG A 299 -2.69 -16.09 19.34
C ARG A 299 -1.40 -16.88 19.31
N VAL A 300 -1.49 -18.14 19.70
CA VAL A 300 -0.40 -19.11 19.58
C VAL A 300 -0.84 -20.20 18.63
N GLN A 301 -0.07 -20.46 17.59
CA GLN A 301 -0.46 -21.35 16.50
C GLN A 301 0.73 -22.22 16.04
N ASN A 302 0.41 -23.40 15.52
CA ASN A 302 1.36 -24.25 14.79
C ASN A 302 0.82 -24.44 13.36
N ILE A 303 1.14 -23.49 12.47
CA ILE A 303 0.73 -23.52 11.08
C ILE A 303 1.97 -23.84 10.23
N ALA A 304 1.92 -24.95 9.50
CA ALA A 304 3.05 -25.44 8.71
C ALA A 304 3.55 -24.40 7.71
N PHE A 305 2.64 -23.72 6.98
CA PHE A 305 2.99 -22.67 6.03
C PHE A 305 3.78 -21.52 6.70
N ASP A 306 3.29 -21.01 7.83
CA ASP A 306 3.94 -19.94 8.56
C ASP A 306 5.31 -20.36 9.09
N ASN A 307 5.42 -21.58 9.61
CA ASN A 307 6.68 -22.11 10.12
C ASN A 307 7.74 -22.27 9.03
N PHE A 308 7.36 -22.66 7.81
CA PHE A 308 8.29 -22.68 6.67
C PHE A 308 8.77 -21.27 6.29
N LEU A 309 7.87 -20.27 6.28
CA LEU A 309 8.26 -18.88 5.99
C LEU A 309 9.17 -18.31 7.08
N TYR A 310 8.86 -18.51 8.36
CA TYR A 310 9.76 -18.10 9.46
C TYR A 310 11.15 -18.72 9.31
N SER A 311 11.22 -20.01 9.00
CA SER A 311 12.49 -20.69 8.79
C SER A 311 13.26 -20.11 7.60
N ALA A 312 12.58 -19.71 6.54
CA ALA A 312 13.20 -19.05 5.39
C ALA A 312 13.76 -17.67 5.77
N TYR A 313 13.03 -16.86 6.53
CA TYR A 313 13.50 -15.56 6.99
C TYR A 313 14.70 -15.68 7.93
N GLU A 314 14.65 -16.64 8.87
CA GLU A 314 15.72 -16.92 9.81
C GLU A 314 16.99 -17.41 9.08
N ALA A 315 16.84 -18.31 8.10
CA ALA A 315 17.93 -18.80 7.27
C ALA A 315 18.53 -17.66 6.44
N TYR A 316 17.70 -16.82 5.83
CA TYR A 316 18.19 -15.68 5.05
C TYR A 316 18.94 -14.65 5.90
N ALA A 317 18.48 -14.40 7.12
CA ALA A 317 19.16 -13.49 8.05
C ALA A 317 20.53 -14.02 8.54
N SER A 318 20.78 -15.33 8.44
CA SER A 318 22.05 -15.96 8.82
C SER A 318 23.15 -15.88 7.75
N MET A 319 22.82 -15.45 6.54
CA MET A 319 23.73 -15.33 5.39
C MET A 319 24.44 -13.97 5.36
#